data_5acf96ede260e31023be9d199d25a9b4
#
_entry.id   5acf96ede260e31023be9d199d25a9b4
#
_cell.length_a   1.000
_cell.length_b   1.000
_cell.length_c   1.000
_cell.angle_alpha   90.00
_cell.angle_beta   90.00
_cell.angle_gamma   90.00
#
_symmetry.space_group_name_H-M   'P 1'
#
loop_
_entity.id
_entity.type
_entity.pdbx_description
1 polymer ?
#
loop_
_entity_poly.entity_id
_entity_poly.type
_entity_poly.pdbx_seq_one_letter_code
_entity_poly.pdbx_strand_id
1 'polypeptide(L)'
;MYHALLFFHMIAAFLLAVTIVMYSAVALGATSSPRMLFVADRCWDVGGLGTLIFGIWLALNLEQYDFFDFWILLALALWFVATGLGQSVQRRVGGEDMAAVNAMHWIRTIVVIALLVTMVWKPGA
;
A
#
# COMPACT_ATOMS: atom_id res chain seq x y z
N MET A 1 -3.61 -7.95 22.95
CA MET A 1 -2.57 -7.35 22.09
C MET A 1 -2.75 -7.70 20.61
N TYR A 2 -2.89 -8.99 20.27
CA TYR A 2 -3.03 -9.44 18.89
C TYR A 2 -4.20 -8.78 18.16
N HIS A 3 -5.38 -8.75 18.76
CA HIS A 3 -6.57 -8.18 18.13
C HIS A 3 -6.42 -6.67 17.87
N ALA A 4 -5.77 -5.95 18.78
CA ALA A 4 -5.53 -4.52 18.60
C ALA A 4 -4.56 -4.27 17.46
N LEU A 5 -3.46 -5.02 17.39
CA LEU A 5 -2.48 -4.90 16.31
C LEU A 5 -3.10 -5.25 14.96
N LEU A 6 -3.89 -6.30 14.91
CA LEU A 6 -4.60 -6.69 13.69
C LEU A 6 -5.56 -5.60 13.24
N PHE A 7 -6.31 -5.02 14.18
CA PHE A 7 -7.26 -3.95 13.89
C PHE A 7 -6.54 -2.74 13.28
N PHE A 8 -5.46 -2.27 13.89
CA PHE A 8 -4.72 -1.12 13.38
C PHE A 8 -4.05 -1.43 12.05
N HIS A 9 -3.54 -2.66 11.88
CA HIS A 9 -2.96 -3.08 10.60
C HIS A 9 -4.02 -3.06 9.49
N MET A 10 -5.23 -3.53 9.77
CA MET A 10 -6.32 -3.54 8.80
C MET A 10 -6.77 -2.12 8.44
N ILE A 11 -6.82 -1.22 9.42
CA ILE A 11 -7.15 0.20 9.15
C ILE A 11 -6.08 0.81 8.24
N ALA A 12 -4.81 0.55 8.51
CA ALA A 12 -3.73 1.06 7.67
C ALA A 12 -3.83 0.53 6.24
N ALA A 13 -4.14 -0.75 6.09
CA ALA A 13 -4.34 -1.35 4.76
C ALA A 13 -5.55 -0.73 4.05
N PHE A 14 -6.61 -0.44 4.79
CA PHE A 14 -7.79 0.23 4.24
C PHE A 14 -7.44 1.63 3.71
N LEU A 15 -6.58 2.37 4.41
CA LEU A 15 -6.12 3.68 3.93
C LEU A 15 -5.37 3.57 2.61
N LEU A 16 -4.56 2.53 2.45
CA LEU A 16 -3.91 2.26 1.17
C LEU A 16 -4.94 2.00 0.08
N ALA A 17 -5.96 1.22 0.37
CA ALA A 17 -7.03 0.92 -0.58
C ALA A 17 -7.79 2.19 -0.98
N VAL A 18 -8.06 3.10 -0.05
CA VAL A 18 -8.70 4.38 -0.34
C VAL A 18 -7.88 5.18 -1.34
N THR A 19 -6.57 5.25 -1.15
CA THR A 19 -5.68 5.95 -2.07
C THR A 19 -5.74 5.32 -3.47
N ILE A 20 -5.69 4.00 -3.55
CA ILE A 20 -5.77 3.28 -4.83
C ILE A 20 -7.08 3.61 -5.54
N VAL A 21 -8.20 3.58 -4.83
CA VAL A 21 -9.51 3.90 -5.42
C VAL A 21 -9.55 5.33 -5.93
N MET A 22 -9.08 6.30 -5.13
CA MET A 22 -9.10 7.70 -5.52
C MET A 22 -8.26 7.96 -6.77
N TYR A 23 -7.04 7.45 -6.82
CA TYR A 23 -6.18 7.61 -7.99
C TYR A 23 -6.69 6.83 -9.21
N SER A 24 -7.33 5.69 -9.00
CA SER A 24 -7.94 4.92 -10.07
C SER A 24 -9.08 5.70 -10.72
N ALA A 25 -9.90 6.37 -9.91
CA ALA A 25 -10.97 7.21 -10.42
C ALA A 25 -10.41 8.35 -11.28
N VAL A 26 -9.34 9.00 -10.83
CA VAL A 26 -8.68 10.07 -11.59
C VAL A 26 -8.10 9.51 -12.90
N ALA A 27 -7.47 8.35 -12.86
CA ALA A 27 -6.88 7.73 -14.05
C ALA A 27 -7.95 7.37 -15.08
N LEU A 28 -9.18 7.07 -14.63
CA LEU A 28 -10.31 6.75 -15.50
C LEU A 28 -11.10 7.99 -15.95
N GLY A 29 -10.63 9.19 -15.61
CA GLY A 29 -11.19 10.43 -16.12
C GLY A 29 -11.98 11.27 -15.12
N ALA A 30 -12.06 10.87 -13.86
CA ALA A 30 -12.74 11.69 -12.86
C ALA A 30 -11.97 12.99 -12.61
N THR A 31 -12.71 14.06 -12.33
CA THR A 31 -12.09 15.32 -11.95
C THR A 31 -11.50 15.22 -10.57
N SER A 32 -10.34 15.83 -10.37
CA SER A 32 -9.67 15.87 -9.08
C SER A 32 -9.43 17.29 -8.63
N SER A 33 -9.34 17.49 -7.33
CA SER A 33 -8.95 18.77 -6.73
C SER A 33 -7.63 18.59 -5.99
N PRO A 34 -6.87 19.67 -5.77
CA PRO A 34 -5.66 19.59 -4.95
C PRO A 34 -5.93 19.03 -3.55
N ARG A 35 -7.09 19.37 -2.96
CA ARG A 35 -7.47 18.84 -1.63
C ARG A 35 -7.69 17.33 -1.68
N MET A 36 -8.38 16.83 -2.71
CA MET A 36 -8.61 15.40 -2.85
C MET A 36 -7.30 14.64 -2.99
N LEU A 37 -6.39 15.14 -3.83
CA LEU A 37 -5.08 14.51 -4.02
C LEU A 37 -4.24 14.57 -2.75
N PHE A 38 -4.32 15.68 -2.00
CA PHE A 38 -3.63 15.78 -0.71
C PHE A 38 -4.12 14.71 0.26
N VAL A 39 -5.45 14.52 0.36
CA VAL A 39 -6.02 13.49 1.23
C VAL A 39 -5.56 12.10 0.79
N ALA A 40 -5.60 11.83 -0.52
CA ALA A 40 -5.16 10.54 -1.04
C ALA A 40 -3.69 10.28 -0.71
N ASP A 41 -2.82 11.29 -0.87
CA ASP A 41 -1.40 11.16 -0.58
C ASP A 41 -1.13 10.94 0.90
N ARG A 42 -1.88 11.64 1.78
CA ARG A 42 -1.74 11.42 3.22
C ARG A 42 -2.23 10.04 3.63
N CYS A 43 -3.34 9.57 3.03
CA CYS A 43 -3.82 8.20 3.27
C CYS A 43 -2.75 7.18 2.86
N TRP A 44 -2.06 7.42 1.75
CA TRP A 44 -0.99 6.53 1.31
C TRP A 44 0.18 6.53 2.28
N ASP A 45 0.63 7.71 2.71
CA ASP A 45 1.78 7.83 3.60
C ASP A 45 1.48 7.21 4.97
N VAL A 46 0.35 7.56 5.57
CA VAL A 46 -0.05 7.03 6.88
C VAL A 46 -0.35 5.53 6.78
N GLY A 47 -1.08 5.13 5.75
CA GLY A 47 -1.42 3.72 5.55
C GLY A 47 -0.20 2.86 5.30
N GLY A 48 0.74 3.34 4.48
CA GLY A 48 1.98 2.63 4.19
C GLY A 48 2.83 2.44 5.43
N LEU A 49 3.05 3.51 6.17
CA LEU A 49 3.84 3.44 7.40
C LEU A 49 3.14 2.57 8.45
N GLY A 50 1.84 2.76 8.64
CA GLY A 50 1.07 1.96 9.59
C GLY A 50 1.05 0.48 9.24
N THR A 51 0.88 0.16 7.96
CA THR A 51 0.90 -1.22 7.49
C THR A 51 2.25 -1.87 7.81
N LEU A 52 3.35 -1.17 7.57
CA LEU A 52 4.68 -1.68 7.87
C LEU A 52 4.87 -1.90 9.37
N ILE A 53 4.60 -0.87 10.18
CA ILE A 53 4.84 -0.91 11.63
C ILE A 53 3.99 -2.01 12.28
N PHE A 54 2.67 -1.98 12.05
CA PHE A 54 1.78 -2.94 12.68
C PHE A 54 1.94 -4.34 12.08
N GLY A 55 2.31 -4.43 10.81
CA GLY A 55 2.58 -5.71 10.17
C GLY A 55 3.81 -6.40 10.76
N ILE A 56 4.90 -5.66 10.94
CA ILE A 56 6.11 -6.20 11.58
C ILE A 56 5.83 -6.58 13.02
N TRP A 57 5.12 -5.73 13.75
CA TRP A 57 4.77 -6.00 15.14
C TRP A 57 3.92 -7.27 15.25
N LEU A 58 2.92 -7.43 14.38
CA LEU A 58 2.12 -8.65 14.33
C LEU A 58 2.98 -9.89 14.06
N ALA A 59 3.88 -9.81 13.09
CA ALA A 59 4.74 -10.93 12.73
C ALA A 59 5.64 -11.35 13.91
N LEU A 60 6.14 -10.37 14.66
CA LEU A 60 6.98 -10.66 15.83
C LEU A 60 6.20 -11.23 16.99
N ASN A 61 4.89 -10.95 17.08
CA ASN A 61 4.04 -11.45 18.16
C ASN A 61 3.42 -12.82 17.87
N LEU A 62 3.49 -13.30 16.62
CA LEU A 62 2.97 -14.60 16.24
C LEU A 62 4.10 -15.61 16.30
N GLU A 63 4.09 -16.46 17.35
CA GLU A 63 5.15 -17.45 17.57
C GLU A 63 5.24 -18.48 16.45
N GLN A 64 4.15 -18.71 15.73
CA GLN A 64 4.10 -19.70 14.67
C GLN A 64 4.85 -19.27 13.40
N TYR A 65 5.26 -18.01 13.29
CA TYR A 65 5.96 -17.49 12.13
C TYR A 65 7.35 -17.00 12.50
N ASP A 66 8.32 -17.31 11.64
CA ASP A 66 9.64 -16.72 11.70
C ASP A 66 9.61 -15.43 10.84
N PHE A 67 10.30 -14.39 11.30
CA PHE A 67 10.41 -13.14 10.55
C PHE A 67 10.99 -13.36 9.14
N PHE A 68 11.83 -14.38 8.97
CA PHE A 68 12.43 -14.71 7.68
C PHE A 68 11.61 -15.68 6.84
N ASP A 69 10.36 -15.98 7.21
CA ASP A 69 9.49 -16.76 6.35
C ASP A 69 9.33 -16.08 4.99
N PHE A 70 9.24 -16.89 3.93
CA PHE A 70 9.22 -16.40 2.56
C PHE A 70 8.10 -15.37 2.33
N TRP A 71 6.90 -15.64 2.83
CA TRP A 71 5.76 -14.75 2.61
C TRP A 71 5.97 -13.38 3.26
N ILE A 72 6.65 -13.33 4.41
CA ILE A 72 6.96 -12.06 5.09
C ILE A 72 7.99 -11.27 4.30
N LEU A 73 9.04 -11.93 3.82
CA LEU A 73 10.07 -11.28 3.00
C LEU A 73 9.49 -10.79 1.69
N LEU A 74 8.63 -11.59 1.06
CA LEU A 74 7.94 -11.19 -0.16
C LEU A 74 7.04 -9.99 0.08
N ALA A 75 6.29 -9.99 1.19
CA ALA A 75 5.42 -8.89 1.56
C ALA A 75 6.23 -7.60 1.76
N LEU A 76 7.37 -7.68 2.44
CA LEU A 76 8.24 -6.52 2.63
C LEU A 76 8.78 -5.99 1.30
N ALA A 77 9.21 -6.88 0.41
CA ALA A 77 9.70 -6.48 -0.90
C ALA A 77 8.60 -5.77 -1.71
N LEU A 78 7.40 -6.34 -1.72
CA LEU A 78 6.25 -5.74 -2.40
C LEU A 78 5.87 -4.41 -1.77
N TRP A 79 5.96 -4.29 -0.45
CA TRP A 79 5.69 -3.04 0.26
C TRP A 79 6.67 -1.93 -0.17
N PHE A 80 7.95 -2.25 -0.24
CA PHE A 80 8.97 -1.29 -0.69
C PHE A 80 8.70 -0.83 -2.11
N VAL A 81 8.37 -1.75 -3.02
CA VAL A 81 8.06 -1.42 -4.41
C VAL A 81 6.81 -0.53 -4.48
N ALA A 82 5.74 -0.91 -3.77
CA ALA A 82 4.49 -0.15 -3.78
C ALA A 82 4.69 1.25 -3.22
N THR A 83 5.42 1.37 -2.11
CA THR A 83 5.68 2.66 -1.47
C THR A 83 6.54 3.55 -2.37
N GLY A 84 7.58 2.99 -3.00
CA GLY A 84 8.41 3.73 -3.93
C GLY A 84 7.64 4.25 -5.13
N LEU A 85 6.78 3.42 -5.72
CA LEU A 85 5.92 3.82 -6.82
C LEU A 85 4.93 4.91 -6.38
N GLY A 86 4.34 4.76 -5.17
CA GLY A 86 3.44 5.76 -4.62
C GLY A 86 4.10 7.11 -4.44
N GLN A 87 5.33 7.15 -3.93
CA GLN A 87 6.09 8.40 -3.78
C GLN A 87 6.39 9.02 -5.15
N SER A 88 6.71 8.21 -6.15
CA SER A 88 6.95 8.70 -7.51
C SER A 88 5.67 9.30 -8.10
N VAL A 89 4.51 8.68 -7.88
CA VAL A 89 3.23 9.22 -8.32
C VAL A 89 2.98 10.58 -7.66
N GLN A 90 3.18 10.69 -6.34
CA GLN A 90 2.98 11.94 -5.61
C GLN A 90 3.83 13.08 -6.16
N ARG A 91 5.10 12.79 -6.48
CA ARG A 91 6.02 13.81 -6.98
C ARG A 91 5.72 14.26 -8.40
N ARG A 92 5.05 13.43 -9.21
CA ARG A 92 4.83 13.69 -10.62
C ARG A 92 3.39 14.05 -10.96
N VAL A 93 2.45 13.83 -10.03
CA VAL A 93 1.05 14.16 -10.28
C VAL A 93 0.89 15.66 -10.53
N GLY A 94 0.10 16.02 -11.53
CA GLY A 94 -0.06 17.41 -11.94
C GLY A 94 1.02 17.91 -12.90
N GLY A 95 2.03 17.10 -13.21
CA GLY A 95 3.05 17.43 -14.19
C GLY A 95 2.56 17.22 -15.63
N GLU A 96 3.46 17.40 -16.59
CA GLU A 96 3.12 17.33 -18.00
C GLU A 96 2.88 15.90 -18.50
N ASP A 97 3.52 14.91 -17.88
CA ASP A 97 3.45 13.51 -18.32
C ASP A 97 2.49 12.71 -17.43
N MET A 98 1.21 12.97 -17.60
CA MET A 98 0.17 12.22 -16.88
C MET A 98 0.06 10.77 -17.35
N ALA A 99 0.47 10.46 -18.58
CA ALA A 99 0.48 9.08 -19.05
C ALA A 99 1.44 8.22 -18.22
N ALA A 100 2.64 8.75 -17.93
CA ALA A 100 3.60 8.05 -17.08
C ALA A 100 3.08 7.92 -15.64
N VAL A 101 2.43 8.95 -15.10
CA VAL A 101 1.84 8.91 -13.76
C VAL A 101 0.76 7.82 -13.68
N ASN A 102 -0.11 7.75 -14.68
CA ASN A 102 -1.17 6.74 -14.72
C ASN A 102 -0.58 5.33 -14.84
N ALA A 103 0.45 5.15 -15.66
CA ALA A 103 1.13 3.87 -15.80
C ALA A 103 1.73 3.41 -14.47
N MET A 104 2.41 4.32 -13.75
CA MET A 104 2.98 4.04 -12.44
C MET A 104 1.90 3.68 -11.42
N HIS A 105 0.76 4.39 -11.48
CA HIS A 105 -0.38 4.08 -10.60
C HIS A 105 -0.92 2.67 -10.85
N TRP A 106 -1.09 2.27 -12.11
CA TRP A 106 -1.60 0.94 -12.41
C TRP A 106 -0.62 -0.16 -12.01
N ILE A 107 0.70 0.08 -12.19
CA ILE A 107 1.72 -0.85 -11.70
C ILE A 107 1.65 -0.94 -10.19
N ARG A 108 1.53 0.18 -9.49
CA ARG A 108 1.36 0.23 -8.04
C ARG A 108 0.14 -0.57 -7.61
N THR A 109 -0.98 -0.44 -8.32
CA THR A 109 -2.20 -1.16 -8.01
C THR A 109 -1.99 -2.67 -8.10
N ILE A 110 -1.31 -3.13 -9.14
CA ILE A 110 -0.99 -4.56 -9.30
C ILE A 110 -0.10 -5.03 -8.15
N VAL A 111 0.90 -4.25 -7.77
CA VAL A 111 1.80 -4.59 -6.66
C VAL A 111 1.02 -4.67 -5.34
N VAL A 112 0.10 -3.74 -5.09
CA VAL A 112 -0.72 -3.77 -3.88
C VAL A 112 -1.63 -5.00 -3.86
N ILE A 113 -2.22 -5.36 -5.00
CA ILE A 113 -3.03 -6.57 -5.10
C ILE A 113 -2.17 -7.81 -4.82
N ALA A 114 -0.96 -7.87 -5.37
CA ALA A 114 -0.02 -8.95 -5.10
C ALA A 114 0.35 -9.02 -3.62
N LEU A 115 0.51 -7.87 -2.97
CA LEU A 115 0.78 -7.80 -1.54
C LEU A 115 -0.39 -8.37 -0.74
N LEU A 116 -1.63 -8.01 -1.07
CA LEU A 116 -2.82 -8.54 -0.42
C LEU A 116 -2.93 -10.05 -0.60
N VAL A 117 -2.67 -10.55 -1.80
CA VAL A 117 -2.66 -11.99 -2.08
C VAL A 117 -1.62 -12.69 -1.21
N THR A 118 -0.42 -12.12 -1.12
CA THR A 118 0.65 -12.68 -0.29
C THR A 118 0.24 -12.76 1.18
N MET A 119 -0.45 -11.74 1.69
CA MET A 119 -0.89 -11.71 3.08
C MET A 119 -1.97 -12.76 3.36
N VAL A 120 -2.83 -13.06 2.39
CA VAL A 120 -3.92 -14.02 2.56
C VAL A 120 -3.42 -15.46 2.38
N TRP A 121 -2.69 -15.73 1.32
CA TRP A 121 -2.24 -17.09 1.01
C TRP A 121 -0.93 -17.49 1.68
N LYS A 122 -0.10 -16.51 2.05
CA LYS A 122 1.16 -16.75 2.78
C LYS A 122 2.03 -17.82 2.12
N PRO A 123 2.52 -17.60 0.88
CA PRO A 123 3.32 -18.62 0.18
C PRO A 123 4.51 -19.05 1.02
N GLY A 124 4.74 -20.36 1.11
CA GLY A 124 5.86 -20.92 1.88
C GLY A 124 5.59 -21.08 3.37
N ALA A 125 4.39 -20.75 3.83
CA ALA A 125 4.01 -20.93 5.25
C ALA A 125 3.39 -22.29 5.50
#